data_7de8aab22b3e5a9dfd0376fc3c7e7c70
#
_entry.id   7de8aab22b3e5a9dfd0376fc3c7e7c70
#
_cell.length_a   1.000
_cell.length_b   1.000
_cell.length_c   1.000
_cell.angle_alpha   90.00
_cell.angle_beta   90.00
_cell.angle_gamma   90.00
#
_symmetry.space_group_name_H-M   'P 1'
#
loop_
_entity.id
_entity.type
_entity.pdbx_description
1 polymer ?
#
loop_
_entity_poly.entity_id
_entity_poly.type
_entity_poly.pdbx_seq_one_letter_code
_entity_poly.pdbx_strand_id
1 'polypeptide(L)'
;MLRSKLIVFGVSAALTCSLAMGADKKGDPEKGKETFQQCGVCHNADSTEKKMGPGLKGLFQNEKMTNGKKPTEANVRAKIDEGGNGMPSYKEMLSDEEKADLIAYLKTL
;
A
#
# COMPACT_ATOMS: atom_id res chain seq x y z
N MET A 1 -30.93 59.81 23.14
CA MET A 1 -29.71 59.16 23.58
C MET A 1 -29.55 57.86 22.83
N LEU A 2 -28.73 57.87 21.85
CA LEU A 2 -28.40 56.65 21.10
C LEU A 2 -27.36 55.85 21.86
N ARG A 3 -27.76 54.67 22.31
CA ARG A 3 -26.77 53.69 22.79
C ARG A 3 -26.43 52.76 21.64
N SER A 4 -25.26 52.99 21.13
CA SER A 4 -24.66 52.11 20.16
C SER A 4 -24.33 50.76 20.82
N LYS A 5 -25.05 49.73 20.43
CA LYS A 5 -24.69 48.38 20.82
C LYS A 5 -23.70 47.87 19.83
N LEU A 6 -22.44 47.80 20.23
CA LEU A 6 -21.44 47.08 19.51
C LEU A 6 -21.77 45.59 19.59
N ILE A 7 -22.17 45.05 18.47
CA ILE A 7 -22.28 43.59 18.31
C ILE A 7 -20.90 43.14 17.88
N VAL A 8 -20.20 42.53 18.79
CA VAL A 8 -18.95 41.82 18.48
C VAL A 8 -19.35 40.50 17.87
N PHE A 9 -19.25 40.40 16.57
CA PHE A 9 -19.27 39.09 15.91
C PHE A 9 -17.94 38.43 16.17
N GLY A 10 -17.95 37.48 17.10
CA GLY A 10 -16.83 36.55 17.25
C GLY A 10 -16.81 35.65 16.04
N VAL A 11 -15.85 35.88 15.15
CA VAL A 11 -15.57 34.95 14.08
C VAL A 11 -14.88 33.76 14.74
N SER A 12 -15.65 32.73 15.02
CA SER A 12 -15.13 31.45 15.39
C SER A 12 -14.59 30.83 14.11
N ALA A 13 -13.32 31.00 13.88
CA ALA A 13 -12.61 30.26 12.83
C ALA A 13 -12.51 28.81 13.30
N ALA A 14 -13.42 27.98 12.82
CA ALA A 14 -13.28 26.54 12.96
C ALA A 14 -12.09 26.13 12.10
N LEU A 15 -10.96 25.95 12.75
CA LEU A 15 -9.80 25.36 12.11
C LEU A 15 -10.09 23.88 11.91
N THR A 16 -10.64 23.53 10.77
CA THR A 16 -10.70 22.15 10.36
C THR A 16 -9.30 21.72 9.97
N CYS A 17 -8.58 21.18 10.92
CA CYS A 17 -7.34 20.52 10.67
C CYS A 17 -7.65 19.20 9.96
N SER A 18 -7.63 19.20 8.63
CA SER A 18 -7.60 17.96 7.91
C SER A 18 -6.20 17.38 8.11
N LEU A 19 -6.09 16.50 9.05
CA LEU A 19 -4.90 15.71 9.26
C LEU A 19 -4.77 14.74 8.11
N ALA A 20 -4.02 15.13 7.09
CA ALA A 20 -3.52 14.18 6.12
C ALA A 20 -2.53 13.28 6.87
N MET A 21 -3.03 12.18 7.41
CA MET A 21 -2.20 11.16 8.03
C MET A 21 -1.39 10.48 6.95
N GLY A 22 -0.11 10.87 6.78
CA GLY A 22 0.83 10.23 5.86
C GLY A 22 1.13 8.76 6.18
N ALA A 23 0.60 8.22 7.29
CA ALA A 23 0.80 6.83 7.70
C ALA A 23 -0.09 5.85 6.92
N ASP A 24 -1.23 6.30 6.38
CA ASP A 24 -2.20 5.45 5.69
C ASP A 24 -2.33 5.85 4.22
N LYS A 25 -1.22 5.90 3.52
CA LYS A 25 -1.27 6.03 2.07
C LYS A 25 -1.83 4.74 1.51
N LYS A 26 -3.10 4.76 1.17
CA LYS A 26 -3.69 3.73 0.33
C LYS A 26 -3.01 3.80 -1.02
N GLY A 27 -2.41 2.69 -1.41
CA GLY A 27 -1.82 2.58 -2.72
C GLY A 27 -2.88 2.59 -3.82
N ASP A 28 -2.44 2.91 -5.01
CA ASP A 28 -3.24 2.87 -6.22
C ASP A 28 -3.00 1.53 -6.92
N PRO A 29 -4.02 0.64 -7.03
CA PRO A 29 -3.83 -0.66 -7.67
C PRO A 29 -3.51 -0.57 -9.16
N GLU A 30 -3.93 0.47 -9.85
CA GLU A 30 -3.60 0.71 -11.25
C GLU A 30 -2.09 0.97 -11.43
N LYS A 31 -1.53 1.82 -10.60
CA LYS A 31 -0.09 2.07 -10.57
C LYS A 31 0.68 0.84 -10.08
N GLY A 32 0.11 0.13 -9.14
CA GLY A 32 0.68 -1.13 -8.63
C GLY A 32 0.79 -2.19 -9.70
N LYS A 33 -0.16 -2.25 -10.62
CA LYS A 33 -0.11 -3.14 -11.77
C LYS A 33 1.08 -2.82 -12.70
N GLU A 34 1.37 -1.56 -12.89
CA GLU A 34 2.55 -1.13 -13.65
C GLU A 34 3.85 -1.52 -12.93
N THR A 35 3.92 -1.27 -11.63
CA THR A 35 5.05 -1.68 -10.80
C THR A 35 5.25 -3.19 -10.82
N PHE A 36 4.17 -3.96 -10.85
CA PHE A 36 4.20 -5.42 -10.88
C PHE A 36 4.85 -5.99 -12.13
N GLN A 37 4.96 -5.25 -13.22
CA GLN A 37 5.54 -5.77 -14.47
C GLN A 37 6.92 -6.40 -14.24
N GLN A 38 7.75 -5.81 -13.40
CA GLN A 38 9.05 -6.39 -13.05
C GLN A 38 8.95 -7.64 -12.16
N CYS A 39 7.88 -7.79 -11.42
CA CYS A 39 7.59 -8.97 -10.61
C CYS A 39 7.05 -10.12 -11.46
N GLY A 40 6.35 -9.80 -12.53
CA GLY A 40 5.72 -10.76 -13.44
C GLY A 40 6.72 -11.63 -14.20
N VAL A 41 8.00 -11.28 -14.19
CA VAL A 41 9.06 -12.14 -14.74
C VAL A 41 9.14 -13.46 -13.97
N CYS A 42 8.92 -13.43 -12.66
CA CYS A 42 9.03 -14.59 -11.77
C CYS A 42 7.71 -15.05 -11.17
N HIS A 43 6.69 -14.19 -11.15
CA HIS A 43 5.41 -14.47 -10.52
C HIS A 43 4.26 -14.43 -11.51
N ASN A 44 3.35 -15.40 -11.41
CA ASN A 44 2.05 -15.32 -12.08
C ASN A 44 1.09 -14.49 -11.22
N ALA A 45 0.46 -13.49 -11.82
CA ALA A 45 -0.57 -12.69 -11.13
C ALA A 45 -1.94 -13.37 -11.16
N ASP A 46 -2.25 -14.07 -12.22
CA ASP A 46 -3.58 -14.60 -12.54
C ASP A 46 -3.75 -16.09 -12.28
N SER A 47 -2.75 -16.73 -11.71
CA SER A 47 -2.80 -18.15 -11.36
C SER A 47 -2.00 -18.45 -10.09
N THR A 48 -2.24 -19.64 -9.53
CA THR A 48 -1.47 -20.18 -8.41
C THR A 48 -0.25 -20.97 -8.87
N GLU A 49 -0.06 -21.11 -10.18
CA GLU A 49 1.07 -21.87 -10.73
C GLU A 49 2.40 -21.18 -10.45
N LYS A 50 3.36 -22.00 -10.05
CA LYS A 50 4.72 -21.56 -9.80
C LYS A 50 5.47 -21.36 -11.11
N LYS A 51 6.18 -20.26 -11.21
CA LYS A 51 7.28 -20.04 -12.14
C LYS A 51 8.60 -20.16 -11.37
N MET A 52 9.46 -19.15 -11.45
CA MET A 52 10.61 -19.03 -10.55
C MET A 52 10.16 -18.70 -9.13
N GLY A 53 9.14 -17.86 -9.00
CA GLY A 53 8.45 -17.57 -7.74
C GLY A 53 7.04 -18.15 -7.72
N PRO A 54 6.38 -18.16 -6.55
CA PRO A 54 5.02 -18.66 -6.43
C PRO A 54 4.03 -17.83 -7.23
N GLY A 55 2.94 -18.45 -7.69
CA GLY A 55 1.79 -17.74 -8.23
C GLY A 55 1.11 -16.92 -7.13
N LEU A 56 0.64 -15.73 -7.47
CA LEU A 56 0.15 -14.77 -6.49
C LEU A 56 -1.37 -14.59 -6.49
N LYS A 57 -2.09 -15.37 -7.31
CA LYS A 57 -3.56 -15.31 -7.29
C LYS A 57 -4.08 -15.69 -5.90
N GLY A 58 -4.90 -14.81 -5.34
CA GLY A 58 -5.48 -15.02 -4.02
C GLY A 58 -4.50 -14.90 -2.86
N LEU A 59 -3.36 -14.23 -3.06
CA LEU A 59 -2.31 -14.12 -2.04
C LEU A 59 -2.85 -13.71 -0.67
N PHE A 60 -3.64 -12.66 -0.61
CA PHE A 60 -4.16 -12.12 0.68
C PHE A 60 -5.28 -12.96 1.29
N GLN A 61 -5.85 -13.93 0.56
CA GLN A 61 -6.82 -14.88 1.09
C GLN A 61 -6.17 -16.18 1.58
N ASN A 62 -4.89 -16.39 1.31
CA ASN A 62 -4.17 -17.56 1.79
C ASN A 62 -3.90 -17.46 3.29
N GLU A 63 -3.82 -18.60 3.96
CA GLU A 63 -3.48 -18.64 5.39
C GLU A 63 -2.02 -18.24 5.63
N LYS A 64 -1.13 -18.67 4.74
CA LYS A 64 0.31 -18.46 4.84
C LYS A 64 0.93 -18.19 3.48
N MET A 65 1.97 -17.37 3.48
CA MET A 65 2.90 -17.26 2.36
C MET A 65 3.88 -18.44 2.35
N THR A 66 4.67 -18.57 1.29
CA THR A 66 5.67 -19.65 1.17
C THR A 66 6.74 -19.59 2.26
N ASN A 67 6.96 -18.43 2.88
CA ASN A 67 7.87 -18.28 4.02
C ASN A 67 7.21 -18.65 5.38
N GLY A 68 5.98 -19.14 5.37
CA GLY A 68 5.24 -19.54 6.58
C GLY A 68 4.57 -18.40 7.34
N LYS A 69 4.76 -17.16 6.92
CA LYS A 69 4.13 -15.99 7.54
C LYS A 69 2.77 -15.69 6.93
N LYS A 70 1.87 -15.12 7.74
CA LYS A 70 0.55 -14.70 7.27
C LYS A 70 0.70 -13.57 6.23
N PRO A 71 -0.11 -13.56 5.15
CA PRO A 71 -0.06 -12.51 4.13
C PRO A 71 -0.75 -11.23 4.60
N THR A 72 -0.15 -10.55 5.55
CA THR A 72 -0.53 -9.19 5.95
C THR A 72 0.20 -8.18 5.09
N GLU A 73 -0.27 -6.93 5.05
CA GLU A 73 0.45 -5.86 4.34
C GLU A 73 1.89 -5.74 4.83
N ALA A 74 2.09 -5.78 6.14
CA ALA A 74 3.42 -5.67 6.73
C ALA A 74 4.33 -6.84 6.32
N ASN A 75 3.82 -8.06 6.34
CA ASN A 75 4.60 -9.24 6.01
C ASN A 75 4.88 -9.35 4.51
N VAL A 76 3.93 -8.97 3.68
CA VAL A 76 4.14 -8.90 2.22
C VAL A 76 5.16 -7.81 1.90
N ARG A 77 5.05 -6.65 2.52
CA ARG A 77 6.02 -5.57 2.35
C ARG A 77 7.42 -5.99 2.79
N ALA A 78 7.53 -6.66 3.91
CA ALA A 78 8.81 -7.17 4.40
C ALA A 78 9.45 -8.13 3.38
N LYS A 79 8.67 -8.99 2.75
CA LYS A 79 9.17 -9.89 1.71
C LYS A 79 9.65 -9.15 0.46
N ILE A 80 8.92 -8.12 0.05
CA ILE A 80 9.31 -7.26 -1.06
C ILE A 80 10.65 -6.55 -0.74
N ASP A 81 10.76 -6.03 0.48
CA ASP A 81 11.96 -5.33 0.91
C ASP A 81 13.17 -6.26 1.03
N GLU A 82 13.00 -7.40 1.64
CA GLU A 82 14.09 -8.31 1.95
C GLU A 82 14.47 -9.25 0.81
N GLY A 83 13.48 -9.70 0.03
CA GLY A 83 13.69 -10.74 -0.98
C GLY A 83 14.07 -12.07 -0.35
N GLY A 84 14.95 -12.78 -1.01
CA GLY A 84 15.48 -14.07 -0.56
C GLY A 84 15.00 -15.25 -1.41
N ASN A 85 15.73 -16.36 -1.38
CA ASN A 85 15.45 -17.54 -2.19
C ASN A 85 15.36 -17.27 -3.69
N GLY A 86 16.24 -16.41 -4.20
CA GLY A 86 16.26 -16.00 -5.61
C GLY A 86 15.46 -14.76 -5.92
N MET A 87 14.64 -14.27 -5.01
CA MET A 87 13.94 -13.01 -5.16
C MET A 87 14.86 -11.84 -4.80
N PRO A 88 15.01 -10.84 -5.68
CA PRO A 88 15.80 -9.65 -5.34
C PRO A 88 15.21 -8.87 -4.17
N SER A 89 16.04 -8.14 -3.46
CA SER A 89 15.60 -7.14 -2.49
C SER A 89 15.14 -5.88 -3.22
N TYR A 90 13.95 -5.41 -2.93
CA TYR A 90 13.41 -4.17 -3.50
C TYR A 90 13.41 -3.00 -2.51
N LYS A 91 14.08 -3.16 -1.37
CA LYS A 91 14.12 -2.13 -0.32
C LYS A 91 14.55 -0.77 -0.85
N GLU A 92 15.59 -0.73 -1.67
CA GLU A 92 16.16 0.49 -2.25
C GLU A 92 15.63 0.77 -3.68
N MET A 93 15.05 -0.24 -4.34
CA MET A 93 14.65 -0.15 -5.75
C MET A 93 13.26 0.45 -5.94
N LEU A 94 12.41 0.34 -4.94
CA LEU A 94 11.06 0.88 -4.96
C LEU A 94 10.90 1.93 -3.86
N SER A 95 10.21 3.02 -4.18
CA SER A 95 9.79 4.00 -3.18
C SER A 95 8.70 3.42 -2.28
N ASP A 96 8.47 4.06 -1.13
CA ASP A 96 7.38 3.67 -0.24
C ASP A 96 6.01 3.77 -0.93
N GLU A 97 5.83 4.78 -1.78
CA GLU A 97 4.61 4.94 -2.58
C GLU A 97 4.44 3.80 -3.58
N GLU A 98 5.49 3.44 -4.31
CA GLU A 98 5.45 2.31 -5.25
C GLU A 98 5.15 0.99 -4.55
N LYS A 99 5.70 0.77 -3.36
CA LYS A 99 5.40 -0.42 -2.54
C LYS A 99 3.94 -0.44 -2.10
N ALA A 100 3.40 0.71 -1.67
CA ALA A 100 1.98 0.82 -1.30
C ALA A 100 1.07 0.53 -2.51
N ASP A 101 1.40 1.06 -3.67
CA ASP A 101 0.66 0.80 -4.91
C ASP A 101 0.72 -0.68 -5.29
N LEU A 102 1.90 -1.28 -5.21
CA LEU A 102 2.09 -2.71 -5.49
C LEU A 102 1.25 -3.58 -4.55
N ILE A 103 1.27 -3.30 -3.26
CA ILE A 103 0.46 -4.05 -2.28
C ILE A 103 -1.04 -3.88 -2.57
N ALA A 104 -1.49 -2.67 -2.93
CA ALA A 104 -2.88 -2.44 -3.33
C ALA A 104 -3.27 -3.29 -4.53
N TYR A 105 -2.38 -3.43 -5.51
CA TYR A 105 -2.59 -4.30 -6.65
C TYR A 105 -2.64 -5.79 -6.24
N LEU A 106 -1.70 -6.24 -5.43
CA LEU A 106 -1.64 -7.63 -4.95
C LEU A 106 -2.91 -8.05 -4.20
N LYS A 107 -3.56 -7.12 -3.51
CA LYS A 107 -4.84 -7.38 -2.85
C LYS A 107 -5.98 -7.66 -3.81
N THR A 108 -5.86 -7.27 -5.06
CA THR A 108 -6.88 -7.51 -6.09
C THR A 108 -6.79 -8.89 -6.73
N LEU A 109 -5.73 -9.63 -6.47
CA LEU A 109 -5.44 -10.90 -7.14
C LEU A 109 -6.21 -12.11 -6.58
#